data_31b760909217b8da9eb9de1947ad9f28
#
_entry.id   31b760909217b8da9eb9de1947ad9f28
#
_cell.length_a   1.000
_cell.length_b   1.000
_cell.length_c   1.000
_cell.angle_alpha   90.00
_cell.angle_beta   90.00
_cell.angle_gamma   90.00
#
_symmetry.space_group_name_H-M   'P 1'
#
loop_
_entity.id
_entity.type
_entity.pdbx_description
1 polymer ?
#
loop_
_entity_poly.entity_id
_entity_poly.type
_entity_poly.pdbx_seq_one_letter_code
_entity_poly.pdbx_strand_id
1 'polypeptide(L)'
;GELLSEEIAKFLNIPCAEYRVATLGNQKGILSKNFLKKEDTLVIGSEIYQNFFNEIHYHKNGYNIPSYLLELEQSPKKNYAFRYLNNLEQTWIILNNSSITDKKDVPNIVNSLTKMLLFDLITLQCDRHPNNWGIIKTNSACHLSPLYDNSLSFGLGYPFMDRRIENFRSEIMNSKILKDKDRVYSFVYQSSPSFTLTEEQNINIKKKSSIPKILLDFFNKSDEKTKQWITDTLSSFKENTIEKMIEKIENKFQIKMKQELYYYIVEIFNLNIETLKGIANSYGKESSKNEVPKNIRTI
;
A
#
# COMPACT_ATOMS: atom_id res chain seq x y z
N GLY A 1 4.57 5.54 12.87
CA GLY A 1 4.10 4.74 11.71
C GLY A 1 3.36 3.51 12.17
N GLU A 2 4.05 2.50 12.70
CA GLU A 2 3.54 1.14 12.96
C GLU A 2 2.24 1.06 13.79
N LEU A 3 2.21 1.67 14.98
CA LEU A 3 1.04 1.60 15.88
C LEU A 3 -0.20 2.24 15.26
N LEU A 4 -0.03 3.34 14.55
CA LEU A 4 -1.14 4.05 13.91
C LEU A 4 -1.63 3.27 12.67
N SER A 5 -0.71 2.70 11.92
CA SER A 5 -1.04 1.81 10.79
C SER A 5 -1.81 0.57 11.25
N GLU A 6 -1.45 -0.03 12.40
CA GLU A 6 -2.22 -1.14 13.01
C GLU A 6 -3.65 -0.71 13.37
N GLU A 7 -3.84 0.47 13.98
CA GLU A 7 -5.18 0.94 14.34
C GLU A 7 -6.03 1.27 13.10
N ILE A 8 -5.44 1.86 12.05
CA ILE A 8 -6.14 2.09 10.78
C ILE A 8 -6.49 0.76 10.10
N ALA A 9 -5.56 -0.20 10.06
CA ALA A 9 -5.83 -1.52 9.48
C ALA A 9 -6.99 -2.23 10.22
N LYS A 10 -7.03 -2.16 11.55
CA LYS A 10 -8.15 -2.67 12.36
C LYS A 10 -9.46 -1.97 12.03
N PHE A 11 -9.44 -0.65 11.90
CA PHE A 11 -10.62 0.13 11.53
C PHE A 11 -11.16 -0.29 10.15
N LEU A 12 -10.27 -0.61 9.21
CA LEU A 12 -10.60 -1.06 7.85
C LEU A 12 -10.87 -2.58 7.77
N ASN A 13 -10.75 -3.31 8.87
CA ASN A 13 -10.84 -4.77 8.91
C ASN A 13 -9.84 -5.44 7.93
N ILE A 14 -8.60 -4.93 7.92
CA ILE A 14 -7.49 -5.47 7.15
C ILE A 14 -6.51 -6.15 8.13
N PRO A 15 -6.10 -7.40 7.89
CA PRO A 15 -5.11 -8.06 8.72
C PRO A 15 -3.78 -7.28 8.75
N CYS A 16 -3.27 -7.02 9.94
CA CYS A 16 -2.01 -6.31 10.16
C CYS A 16 -1.23 -6.98 11.29
N ALA A 17 0.09 -6.93 11.24
CA ALA A 17 0.95 -7.39 12.33
C ALA A 17 0.59 -6.63 13.62
N GLU A 18 0.64 -7.33 14.75
CA GLU A 18 0.41 -6.73 16.06
C GLU A 18 1.72 -6.11 16.57
N TYR A 19 1.62 -4.89 17.05
CA TYR A 19 2.76 -4.16 17.58
C TYR A 19 2.64 -3.88 19.07
N ARG A 20 3.79 -3.81 19.75
CA ARG A 20 3.92 -3.46 21.18
C ARG A 20 5.04 -2.47 21.35
N VAL A 21 4.85 -1.52 22.24
CA VAL A 21 5.94 -0.67 22.72
C VAL A 21 6.82 -1.51 23.64
N ALA A 22 8.12 -1.45 23.44
CA ALA A 22 9.11 -2.14 24.23
C ALA A 22 10.29 -1.24 24.57
N THR A 23 11.04 -1.62 25.60
CA THR A 23 12.24 -0.92 26.01
C THR A 23 13.40 -1.93 26.05
N LEU A 24 14.51 -1.59 25.43
CA LEU A 24 15.78 -2.33 25.51
C LEU A 24 16.84 -1.39 26.10
N GLY A 25 17.23 -1.65 27.34
CA GLY A 25 18.01 -0.66 28.11
C GLY A 25 17.24 0.65 28.24
N ASN A 26 17.85 1.74 27.82
CA ASN A 26 17.23 3.09 27.83
C ASN A 26 16.52 3.46 26.50
N GLN A 27 16.50 2.56 25.52
CA GLN A 27 15.90 2.84 24.21
C GLN A 27 14.49 2.29 24.15
N LYS A 28 13.54 3.15 23.75
CA LYS A 28 12.18 2.74 23.42
C LYS A 28 12.10 2.36 21.95
N GLY A 29 11.39 1.30 21.67
CA GLY A 29 11.18 0.78 20.31
C GLY A 29 9.84 0.11 20.16
N ILE A 30 9.64 -0.50 19.01
CA ILE A 30 8.45 -1.29 18.65
C ILE A 30 8.86 -2.73 18.45
N LEU A 31 8.12 -3.65 19.07
CA LEU A 31 8.19 -5.08 18.80
C LEU A 31 7.02 -5.45 17.89
N SER A 32 7.32 -6.15 16.81
CA SER A 32 6.33 -6.82 15.97
C SER A 32 6.14 -8.25 16.47
N LYS A 33 4.91 -8.66 16.70
CA LYS A 33 4.57 -10.03 17.02
C LYS A 33 4.72 -10.89 15.76
N ASN A 34 5.38 -12.03 15.87
CA ASN A 34 5.39 -13.00 14.78
C ASN A 34 3.95 -13.48 14.50
N PHE A 35 3.49 -13.29 13.28
CA PHE A 35 2.16 -13.68 12.83
C PHE A 35 2.11 -15.09 12.22
N LEU A 36 3.28 -15.72 12.00
CA LEU A 36 3.35 -17.07 11.46
C LEU A 36 3.10 -18.10 12.58
N LYS A 37 2.30 -19.11 12.26
CA LYS A 37 2.20 -20.32 13.07
C LYS A 37 3.39 -21.23 12.76
N LYS A 38 3.60 -22.27 13.59
CA LYS A 38 4.75 -23.18 13.48
C LYS A 38 4.87 -23.83 12.08
N GLU A 39 3.73 -24.15 11.48
CA GLU A 39 3.65 -24.86 10.18
C GLU A 39 3.52 -23.91 8.99
N ASP A 40 3.39 -22.60 9.22
CA ASP A 40 3.22 -21.63 8.16
C ASP A 40 4.58 -21.24 7.56
N THR A 41 4.57 -20.98 6.25
CA THR A 41 5.74 -20.45 5.53
C THR A 41 5.36 -19.13 4.87
N LEU A 42 6.13 -18.08 5.15
CA LEU A 42 6.01 -16.81 4.44
C LEU A 42 6.89 -16.85 3.20
N VAL A 43 6.29 -16.58 2.04
CA VAL A 43 6.98 -16.34 0.77
C VAL A 43 6.81 -14.87 0.45
N ILE A 44 7.88 -14.09 0.55
CA ILE A 44 7.82 -12.63 0.31
C ILE A 44 7.68 -12.33 -1.19
N GLY A 45 7.19 -11.13 -1.53
CA GLY A 45 6.93 -10.74 -2.91
C GLY A 45 8.14 -10.87 -3.83
N SER A 46 9.35 -10.57 -3.35
CA SER A 46 10.58 -10.75 -4.15
C SER A 46 10.89 -12.22 -4.46
N GLU A 47 10.60 -13.13 -3.53
CA GLU A 47 10.74 -14.58 -3.76
C GLU A 47 9.69 -15.09 -4.74
N ILE A 48 8.44 -14.56 -4.66
CA ILE A 48 7.38 -14.87 -5.63
C ILE A 48 7.83 -14.51 -7.04
N TYR A 49 8.37 -13.31 -7.23
CA TYR A 49 8.86 -12.85 -8.53
C TYR A 49 10.07 -13.66 -9.02
N GLN A 50 11.01 -13.95 -8.11
CA GLN A 50 12.18 -14.76 -8.46
C GLN A 50 11.80 -16.20 -8.86
N ASN A 51 10.89 -16.82 -8.12
CA ASN A 51 10.42 -18.18 -8.43
C ASN A 51 9.70 -18.21 -9.78
N PHE A 52 8.85 -17.22 -10.05
CA PHE A 52 8.18 -17.09 -11.34
C PHE A 52 9.19 -17.01 -12.50
N PHE A 53 10.24 -16.19 -12.40
CA PHE A 53 11.28 -16.13 -13.42
C PHE A 53 12.04 -17.45 -13.58
N ASN A 54 12.33 -18.14 -12.49
CA ASN A 54 12.96 -19.45 -12.55
C ASN A 54 12.05 -20.46 -13.29
N GLU A 55 10.74 -20.49 -12.98
CA GLU A 55 9.78 -21.35 -13.65
C GLU A 55 9.68 -21.08 -15.16
N ILE A 56 9.65 -19.79 -15.55
CA ILE A 56 9.65 -19.40 -16.97
C ILE A 56 10.90 -19.93 -17.67
N HIS A 57 12.06 -19.80 -17.04
CA HIS A 57 13.33 -20.24 -17.61
C HIS A 57 13.34 -21.75 -17.89
N TYR A 58 12.77 -22.55 -16.99
CA TYR A 58 12.72 -23.99 -17.11
C TYR A 58 11.55 -24.53 -17.97
N HIS A 59 10.43 -23.80 -18.02
CA HIS A 59 9.17 -24.27 -18.64
C HIS A 59 8.70 -23.34 -19.77
N LYS A 60 9.56 -23.08 -20.75
CA LYS A 60 9.29 -22.13 -21.86
C LYS A 60 8.01 -22.37 -22.67
N ASN A 61 7.39 -23.52 -22.56
CA ASN A 61 6.22 -23.92 -23.35
C ASN A 61 4.99 -24.07 -22.47
N GLY A 62 4.13 -23.08 -22.43
CA GLY A 62 2.81 -23.20 -21.78
C GLY A 62 2.29 -21.99 -21.02
N TYR A 63 3.11 -20.99 -20.80
CA TYR A 63 2.69 -19.75 -20.12
C TYR A 63 2.37 -18.65 -21.12
N ASN A 64 1.19 -18.05 -21.01
CA ASN A 64 0.85 -16.84 -21.77
C ASN A 64 1.50 -15.61 -21.09
N ILE A 65 2.82 -15.50 -21.24
CA ILE A 65 3.62 -14.49 -20.57
C ILE A 65 3.86 -13.35 -21.54
N PRO A 66 3.58 -12.11 -21.14
CA PRO A 66 3.92 -10.94 -21.94
C PRO A 66 5.42 -10.91 -22.26
N SER A 67 5.77 -10.63 -23.54
CA SER A 67 7.16 -10.65 -24.03
C SER A 67 8.12 -9.78 -23.23
N TYR A 68 7.64 -8.64 -22.72
CA TYR A 68 8.45 -7.74 -21.91
C TYR A 68 8.92 -8.34 -20.56
N LEU A 69 8.16 -9.29 -19.97
CA LEU A 69 8.62 -10.00 -18.78
C LEU A 69 9.79 -10.93 -19.08
N LEU A 70 9.82 -11.52 -20.26
CA LEU A 70 10.95 -12.31 -20.73
C LEU A 70 12.21 -11.43 -20.98
N GLU A 71 12.01 -10.21 -21.49
CA GLU A 71 13.09 -9.24 -21.68
C GLU A 71 13.66 -8.74 -20.34
N LEU A 72 12.79 -8.55 -19.31
CA LEU A 72 13.23 -8.18 -17.97
C LEU A 72 14.08 -9.27 -17.30
N GLU A 73 13.79 -10.55 -17.56
CA GLU A 73 14.59 -11.67 -17.04
C GLU A 73 16.03 -11.62 -17.55
N GLN A 74 16.22 -11.28 -18.83
CA GLN A 74 17.53 -11.20 -19.48
C GLN A 74 18.31 -9.91 -19.16
N SER A 75 17.66 -8.97 -18.50
CA SER A 75 18.28 -7.68 -18.17
C SER A 75 19.32 -7.81 -17.05
N PRO A 76 20.52 -7.22 -17.22
CA PRO A 76 21.52 -7.13 -16.15
C PRO A 76 21.02 -6.31 -14.93
N LYS A 77 19.88 -5.64 -15.07
CA LYS A 77 19.21 -4.87 -14.00
C LYS A 77 18.12 -5.67 -13.28
N LYS A 78 18.29 -6.97 -13.13
CA LYS A 78 17.31 -7.89 -12.51
C LYS A 78 16.74 -7.39 -11.16
N ASN A 79 17.58 -6.76 -10.34
CA ASN A 79 17.13 -6.17 -9.07
C ASN A 79 16.20 -4.95 -9.24
N TYR A 80 16.25 -4.27 -10.38
CA TYR A 80 15.30 -3.20 -10.73
C TYR A 80 14.00 -3.77 -11.31
N ALA A 81 14.04 -4.98 -11.91
CA ALA A 81 12.86 -5.62 -12.48
C ALA A 81 11.76 -5.84 -11.42
N PHE A 82 12.13 -6.21 -10.19
CA PHE A 82 11.15 -6.43 -9.11
C PHE A 82 10.35 -5.16 -8.75
N ARG A 83 10.91 -3.98 -8.96
CA ARG A 83 10.16 -2.72 -8.77
C ARG A 83 9.08 -2.53 -9.84
N TYR A 84 9.35 -2.94 -11.08
CA TYR A 84 8.35 -2.87 -12.17
C TYR A 84 7.21 -3.85 -11.96
N LEU A 85 7.50 -5.03 -11.40
CA LEU A 85 6.52 -6.07 -11.12
C LEU A 85 5.68 -5.78 -9.87
N ASN A 86 6.11 -4.84 -9.02
CA ASN A 86 5.47 -4.54 -7.74
C ASN A 86 4.19 -3.72 -7.93
N ASN A 87 3.23 -4.31 -8.63
CA ASN A 87 1.91 -3.75 -8.87
C ASN A 87 0.86 -4.86 -8.94
N LEU A 88 -0.41 -4.46 -8.80
CA LEU A 88 -1.53 -5.40 -8.71
C LEU A 88 -1.70 -6.23 -9.98
N GLU A 89 -1.60 -5.60 -11.14
CA GLU A 89 -1.79 -6.25 -12.45
C GLU A 89 -0.73 -7.34 -12.71
N GLN A 90 0.54 -7.01 -12.53
CA GLN A 90 1.64 -7.96 -12.72
C GLN A 90 1.62 -9.07 -11.68
N THR A 91 1.36 -8.73 -10.43
CA THR A 91 1.25 -9.73 -9.36
C THR A 91 0.11 -10.71 -9.64
N TRP A 92 -1.04 -10.25 -10.15
CA TRP A 92 -2.13 -11.13 -10.58
C TRP A 92 -1.70 -12.09 -11.70
N ILE A 93 -1.02 -11.60 -12.74
CA ILE A 93 -0.49 -12.44 -13.84
C ILE A 93 0.46 -13.50 -13.29
N ILE A 94 1.39 -13.10 -12.43
CA ILE A 94 2.40 -13.99 -11.85
C ILE A 94 1.73 -15.08 -11.00
N LEU A 95 0.80 -14.71 -10.12
CA LEU A 95 0.11 -15.67 -9.25
C LEU A 95 -0.72 -16.68 -10.03
N ASN A 96 -1.32 -16.28 -11.16
CA ASN A 96 -2.07 -17.20 -12.03
C ASN A 96 -1.18 -18.14 -12.84
N ASN A 97 0.11 -17.82 -13.01
CA ASN A 97 1.02 -18.59 -13.85
C ASN A 97 2.17 -19.24 -13.06
N SER A 98 2.25 -19.06 -11.74
CA SER A 98 3.29 -19.68 -10.91
C SER A 98 2.76 -20.88 -10.13
N SER A 99 3.67 -21.77 -9.73
CA SER A 99 3.39 -22.92 -8.86
C SER A 99 3.34 -22.55 -7.36
N ILE A 100 3.58 -21.27 -7.04
CA ILE A 100 3.64 -20.83 -5.65
C ILE A 100 2.28 -20.91 -4.97
N THR A 101 1.21 -20.64 -5.70
CA THR A 101 -0.16 -20.61 -5.19
C THR A 101 -1.08 -21.53 -5.93
N ASP A 102 -2.01 -22.16 -5.21
CA ASP A 102 -3.14 -22.82 -5.85
C ASP A 102 -4.02 -21.77 -6.55
N LYS A 103 -4.44 -22.07 -7.79
CA LYS A 103 -5.29 -21.14 -8.58
C LYS A 103 -6.60 -20.80 -7.88
N LYS A 104 -7.14 -21.69 -7.04
CA LYS A 104 -8.35 -21.45 -6.22
C LYS A 104 -8.17 -20.31 -5.21
N ASP A 105 -6.94 -20.07 -4.73
CA ASP A 105 -6.63 -19.08 -3.69
C ASP A 105 -6.32 -17.69 -4.28
N VAL A 106 -5.93 -17.64 -5.58
CA VAL A 106 -5.54 -16.38 -6.25
C VAL A 106 -6.59 -15.28 -6.15
N PRO A 107 -7.90 -15.51 -6.36
CA PRO A 107 -8.90 -14.44 -6.24
C PRO A 107 -8.93 -13.78 -4.85
N ASN A 108 -8.79 -14.59 -3.79
CA ASN A 108 -8.76 -14.08 -2.42
C ASN A 108 -7.48 -13.29 -2.11
N ILE A 109 -6.34 -13.74 -2.63
CA ILE A 109 -5.06 -13.04 -2.49
C ILE A 109 -5.12 -11.69 -3.21
N VAL A 110 -5.64 -11.65 -4.44
CA VAL A 110 -5.79 -10.43 -5.23
C VAL A 110 -6.74 -9.43 -4.56
N ASN A 111 -7.87 -9.91 -4.02
CA ASN A 111 -8.76 -9.06 -3.23
C ASN A 111 -8.05 -8.47 -2.00
N SER A 112 -7.20 -9.24 -1.34
CA SER A 112 -6.41 -8.75 -0.20
C SER A 112 -5.32 -7.77 -0.61
N LEU A 113 -4.67 -7.98 -1.77
CA LEU A 113 -3.72 -7.02 -2.37
C LEU A 113 -4.42 -5.70 -2.76
N THR A 114 -5.65 -5.78 -3.26
CA THR A 114 -6.49 -4.61 -3.55
C THR A 114 -6.75 -3.78 -2.29
N LYS A 115 -7.07 -4.46 -1.18
CA LYS A 115 -7.25 -3.81 0.13
C LYS A 115 -5.94 -3.21 0.65
N MET A 116 -4.82 -3.90 0.48
CA MET A 116 -3.48 -3.40 0.81
C MET A 116 -3.16 -2.14 0.01
N LEU A 117 -3.44 -2.10 -1.29
CA LEU A 117 -3.24 -0.92 -2.12
C LEU A 117 -4.03 0.28 -1.58
N LEU A 118 -5.33 0.10 -1.29
CA LEU A 118 -6.13 1.19 -0.73
C LEU A 118 -5.62 1.65 0.65
N PHE A 119 -5.20 0.71 1.49
CA PHE A 119 -4.56 1.04 2.77
C PHE A 119 -3.30 1.88 2.58
N ASP A 120 -2.43 1.51 1.63
CA ASP A 120 -1.20 2.24 1.33
C ASP A 120 -1.49 3.65 0.79
N LEU A 121 -2.56 3.83 -0.01
CA LEU A 121 -3.02 5.16 -0.44
C LEU A 121 -3.53 6.00 0.74
N ILE A 122 -4.29 5.42 1.66
CA ILE A 122 -4.84 6.10 2.83
C ILE A 122 -3.73 6.52 3.80
N THR A 123 -2.76 5.64 4.03
CA THR A 123 -1.68 5.87 5.01
C THR A 123 -0.45 6.55 4.43
N LEU A 124 -0.46 6.91 3.14
CA LEU A 124 0.72 7.44 2.43
C LEU A 124 1.93 6.50 2.56
N GLN A 125 1.70 5.17 2.53
CA GLN A 125 2.75 4.18 2.62
C GLN A 125 3.54 4.13 1.31
N CYS A 126 4.79 4.52 1.37
CA CYS A 126 5.66 4.66 0.20
C CYS A 126 6.73 3.55 0.11
N ASP A 127 6.76 2.65 1.07
CA ASP A 127 7.78 1.60 1.15
C ASP A 127 7.19 0.17 1.08
N ARG A 128 6.06 -0.01 0.40
CA ARG A 128 5.52 -1.34 0.11
C ARG A 128 6.29 -2.02 -1.01
N HIS A 129 7.62 -2.15 -0.87
CA HIS A 129 8.44 -2.89 -1.80
C HIS A 129 8.23 -4.42 -1.66
N PRO A 130 8.71 -5.27 -2.59
CA PRO A 130 8.40 -6.71 -2.60
C PRO A 130 8.78 -7.49 -1.34
N ASN A 131 9.64 -6.97 -0.47
CA ASN A 131 9.97 -7.63 0.79
C ASN A 131 9.03 -7.23 1.94
N ASN A 132 8.16 -6.22 1.75
CA ASN A 132 7.25 -5.73 2.78
C ASN A 132 5.80 -6.24 2.60
N TRP A 133 5.62 -7.26 1.79
CA TRP A 133 4.41 -8.05 1.67
C TRP A 133 4.76 -9.48 1.21
N GLY A 134 3.85 -10.42 1.37
CA GLY A 134 4.08 -11.80 0.96
C GLY A 134 2.83 -12.67 1.08
N ILE A 135 2.99 -13.93 0.74
CA ILE A 135 1.94 -14.95 0.83
C ILE A 135 2.33 -15.94 1.92
N ILE A 136 1.40 -16.22 2.82
CA ILE A 136 1.53 -17.29 3.80
C ILE A 136 0.97 -18.56 3.17
N LYS A 137 1.82 -19.58 3.11
CA LYS A 137 1.44 -20.95 2.74
C LYS A 137 1.16 -21.73 4.02
N THR A 138 -0.03 -22.29 4.10
CA THR A 138 -0.43 -23.23 5.14
C THR A 138 -0.58 -24.63 4.53
N ASN A 139 -0.88 -25.64 5.34
CA ASN A 139 -1.13 -26.99 4.83
C ASN A 139 -2.35 -27.11 3.89
N SER A 140 -3.27 -26.14 3.90
CA SER A 140 -4.55 -26.24 3.19
C SER A 140 -4.84 -25.10 2.21
N ALA A 141 -4.18 -23.95 2.35
CA ALA A 141 -4.46 -22.75 1.56
C ALA A 141 -3.28 -21.78 1.52
N CYS A 142 -3.35 -20.86 0.58
CA CYS A 142 -2.48 -19.69 0.51
C CYS A 142 -3.29 -18.41 0.73
N HIS A 143 -2.73 -17.45 1.45
CA HIS A 143 -3.38 -16.14 1.67
C HIS A 143 -2.34 -15.03 1.80
N LEU A 144 -2.73 -13.79 1.58
CA LEU A 144 -1.86 -12.64 1.79
C LEU A 144 -1.44 -12.57 3.28
N SER A 145 -0.17 -12.26 3.53
CA SER A 145 0.29 -11.98 4.90
C SER A 145 -0.48 -10.80 5.50
N PRO A 146 -0.62 -10.73 6.83
CA PRO A 146 -0.95 -9.45 7.47
C PRO A 146 -0.02 -8.34 6.98
N LEU A 147 -0.49 -7.10 6.95
CA LEU A 147 0.36 -5.95 6.65
C LEU A 147 1.47 -5.83 7.70
N TYR A 148 2.70 -5.68 7.28
CA TYR A 148 3.86 -5.50 8.15
C TYR A 148 4.80 -4.45 7.58
N ASP A 149 5.75 -3.98 8.39
CA ASP A 149 6.71 -2.94 8.05
C ASP A 149 6.04 -1.66 7.50
N ASN A 150 5.15 -1.09 8.33
CA ASN A 150 4.42 0.14 8.02
C ASN A 150 5.10 1.38 8.62
N SER A 151 6.39 1.29 8.96
CA SER A 151 7.15 2.34 9.65
C SER A 151 7.20 3.66 8.86
N LEU A 152 7.19 3.57 7.52
CA LEU A 152 7.26 4.72 6.61
C LEU A 152 5.90 5.31 6.23
N SER A 153 4.81 4.85 6.83
CA SER A 153 3.49 5.48 6.69
C SER A 153 3.53 6.95 7.13
N PHE A 154 2.69 7.77 6.53
CA PHE A 154 2.59 9.22 6.79
C PHE A 154 3.87 10.00 6.51
N GLY A 155 4.79 9.46 5.71
CA GLY A 155 6.09 10.09 5.46
C GLY A 155 7.03 10.11 6.67
N LEU A 156 6.76 9.31 7.71
CA LEU A 156 7.49 9.37 8.98
C LEU A 156 8.91 8.79 8.95
N GLY A 157 9.27 8.05 7.92
CA GLY A 157 10.53 7.33 7.88
C GLY A 157 11.56 7.79 6.85
N TYR A 158 11.39 8.92 6.21
CA TYR A 158 12.23 9.44 5.12
C TYR A 158 13.49 10.23 5.51
N PRO A 159 14.34 9.82 6.47
CA PRO A 159 15.60 10.52 6.66
C PRO A 159 16.65 10.17 5.58
N PHE A 160 16.43 9.11 4.78
CA PHE A 160 17.50 8.58 3.92
C PHE A 160 17.28 8.68 2.40
N MET A 161 16.10 9.03 1.93
CA MET A 161 15.81 8.91 0.50
C MET A 161 15.72 10.22 -0.29
N ASP A 162 15.38 11.33 0.32
CA ASP A 162 15.40 12.64 -0.35
C ASP A 162 15.59 13.78 0.66
N ARG A 163 16.70 14.51 0.57
CA ARG A 163 16.99 15.69 1.41
C ARG A 163 15.88 16.75 1.36
N ARG A 164 15.10 16.79 0.28
CA ARG A 164 13.95 17.69 0.14
C ARG A 164 12.81 17.29 1.08
N ILE A 165 12.59 16.00 1.27
CA ILE A 165 11.57 15.48 2.20
C ILE A 165 12.02 15.64 3.66
N GLU A 166 13.30 15.47 3.94
CA GLU A 166 13.87 15.72 5.27
C GLU A 166 13.78 17.21 5.65
N ASN A 167 14.11 18.10 4.73
CA ASN A 167 13.93 19.53 4.91
C ASN A 167 12.45 19.88 5.09
N PHE A 168 11.56 19.32 4.28
CA PHE A 168 10.12 19.50 4.38
C PHE A 168 9.58 19.00 5.72
N ARG A 169 10.03 17.82 6.19
CA ARG A 169 9.66 17.27 7.51
C ARG A 169 10.15 18.16 8.65
N SER A 170 11.41 18.60 8.63
CA SER A 170 11.94 19.50 9.65
C SER A 170 11.28 20.87 9.59
N GLU A 171 10.92 21.34 8.43
CA GLU A 171 10.16 22.57 8.23
C GLU A 171 8.71 22.43 8.75
N ILE A 172 8.01 21.32 8.48
CA ILE A 172 6.68 21.06 9.06
C ILE A 172 6.77 20.93 10.58
N MET A 173 7.75 20.19 11.09
CA MET A 173 7.93 20.03 12.54
C MET A 173 8.35 21.34 13.25
N ASN A 174 8.88 22.30 12.53
CA ASN A 174 9.23 23.65 13.05
C ASN A 174 8.06 24.64 13.04
N SER A 175 6.83 24.17 13.00
CA SER A 175 5.57 24.92 13.20
C SER A 175 5.24 26.05 12.21
N LYS A 176 6.16 26.45 11.34
CA LYS A 176 5.90 27.53 10.37
C LYS A 176 5.11 27.05 9.13
N ILE A 177 5.13 25.75 8.82
CA ILE A 177 4.62 25.18 7.58
C ILE A 177 3.26 24.54 7.72
N LEU A 178 2.85 24.10 8.92
CA LEU A 178 1.45 23.71 9.16
C LEU A 178 0.46 24.86 8.84
N LYS A 179 0.96 26.09 8.75
CA LYS A 179 0.19 27.25 8.25
C LYS A 179 0.18 27.38 6.73
N ASP A 180 1.08 26.66 6.03
CA ASP A 180 1.16 26.67 4.57
C ASP A 180 0.48 25.41 4.02
N LYS A 181 -0.85 25.49 3.89
CA LYS A 181 -1.69 24.40 3.35
C LYS A 181 -1.23 23.95 1.96
N ASP A 182 -0.69 24.85 1.15
CA ASP A 182 -0.25 24.54 -0.23
C ASP A 182 0.96 23.59 -0.23
N ARG A 183 1.85 23.71 0.74
CA ARG A 183 3.01 22.81 0.87
C ARG A 183 2.60 21.42 1.39
N VAL A 184 1.71 21.35 2.37
CA VAL A 184 1.18 20.07 2.88
C VAL A 184 0.43 19.36 1.75
N TYR A 185 -0.36 20.12 0.98
CA TYR A 185 -1.06 19.62 -0.20
C TYR A 185 -0.09 19.10 -1.28
N SER A 186 0.98 19.84 -1.56
CA SER A 186 2.03 19.42 -2.49
C SER A 186 2.70 18.12 -2.06
N PHE A 187 2.94 17.92 -0.77
CA PHE A 187 3.50 16.67 -0.24
C PHE A 187 2.57 15.48 -0.47
N VAL A 188 1.30 15.59 -0.11
CA VAL A 188 0.30 14.53 -0.35
C VAL A 188 0.19 14.20 -1.83
N TYR A 189 0.13 15.22 -2.69
CA TYR A 189 0.03 15.05 -4.14
C TYR A 189 1.27 14.46 -4.80
N GLN A 190 2.45 14.69 -4.24
CA GLN A 190 3.71 14.14 -4.77
C GLN A 190 4.07 12.78 -4.17
N SER A 191 3.38 12.35 -3.11
CA SER A 191 3.59 11.03 -2.53
C SER A 191 3.17 9.94 -3.52
N SER A 192 3.97 8.88 -3.57
CA SER A 192 3.73 7.74 -4.45
C SER A 192 4.01 6.45 -3.70
N PRO A 193 3.08 5.50 -3.66
CA PRO A 193 3.32 4.20 -3.05
C PRO A 193 4.35 3.42 -3.87
N SER A 194 5.01 2.46 -3.22
CA SER A 194 5.93 1.53 -3.90
C SER A 194 5.19 0.35 -4.53
N PHE A 195 4.00 0.02 -4.04
CA PHE A 195 3.07 -0.91 -4.69
C PHE A 195 2.02 -0.09 -5.43
N THR A 196 1.80 -0.36 -6.71
CA THR A 196 0.91 0.41 -7.56
C THR A 196 -0.17 -0.46 -8.22
N LEU A 197 -1.03 0.14 -9.02
CA LEU A 197 -2.07 -0.59 -9.74
C LEU A 197 -1.53 -1.27 -11.00
N THR A 198 -0.72 -0.55 -11.77
CA THR A 198 -0.20 -1.00 -13.08
C THR A 198 1.29 -0.73 -13.22
N GLU A 199 1.91 -1.41 -14.18
CA GLU A 199 3.32 -1.23 -14.53
C GLU A 199 3.65 0.20 -14.96
N GLU A 200 2.79 0.83 -15.76
CA GLU A 200 3.01 2.20 -16.27
C GLU A 200 3.25 3.22 -15.16
N GLN A 201 2.66 2.98 -13.97
CA GLN A 201 2.83 3.84 -12.80
C GLN A 201 4.20 3.68 -12.15
N ASN A 202 4.90 2.57 -12.42
CA ASN A 202 6.23 2.26 -11.88
C ASN A 202 7.39 2.55 -12.84
N ILE A 203 7.15 2.52 -14.16
CA ILE A 203 8.21 2.59 -15.20
C ILE A 203 8.99 3.89 -15.12
N ASN A 204 8.37 4.99 -14.75
CA ASN A 204 9.04 6.27 -14.78
C ASN A 204 9.51 6.70 -13.39
N ILE A 205 10.74 6.30 -13.03
CA ILE A 205 11.38 6.67 -11.74
C ILE A 205 11.37 8.20 -11.51
N LYS A 206 11.36 9.00 -12.60
CA LYS A 206 11.32 10.47 -12.54
C LYS A 206 9.89 11.03 -12.47
N LYS A 207 8.88 10.22 -12.81
CA LYS A 207 7.45 10.60 -12.82
C LYS A 207 6.61 9.49 -12.22
N LYS A 208 6.87 9.14 -10.96
CA LYS A 208 5.99 8.24 -10.22
C LYS A 208 4.57 8.82 -10.20
N SER A 209 3.58 7.96 -10.38
CA SER A 209 2.20 8.38 -10.28
C SER A 209 1.88 8.79 -8.86
N SER A 210 1.25 9.94 -8.70
CA SER A 210 0.79 10.42 -7.39
C SER A 210 -0.36 9.56 -6.85
N ILE A 211 -0.55 9.57 -5.55
CA ILE A 211 -1.66 8.87 -4.88
C ILE A 211 -3.02 9.22 -5.49
N PRO A 212 -3.38 10.50 -5.75
CA PRO A 212 -4.62 10.85 -6.42
C PRO A 212 -4.76 10.19 -7.80
N LYS A 213 -3.70 10.17 -8.59
CA LYS A 213 -3.74 9.54 -9.92
C LYS A 213 -3.92 8.03 -9.84
N ILE A 214 -3.25 7.36 -8.89
CA ILE A 214 -3.41 5.92 -8.71
C ILE A 214 -4.83 5.58 -8.29
N LEU A 215 -5.42 6.34 -7.37
CA LEU A 215 -6.81 6.14 -6.98
C LEU A 215 -7.77 6.35 -8.16
N LEU A 216 -7.52 7.37 -8.97
CA LEU A 216 -8.30 7.65 -10.17
C LEU A 216 -8.26 6.47 -11.15
N ASP A 217 -7.06 5.97 -11.44
CA ASP A 217 -6.89 4.81 -12.31
C ASP A 217 -7.53 3.55 -11.70
N PHE A 218 -7.48 3.42 -10.38
CA PHE A 218 -8.12 2.33 -9.64
C PHE A 218 -9.64 2.38 -9.82
N PHE A 219 -10.27 3.55 -9.68
CA PHE A 219 -11.69 3.72 -9.97
C PHE A 219 -12.03 3.36 -11.42
N ASN A 220 -11.27 3.88 -12.39
CA ASN A 220 -11.55 3.66 -13.80
C ASN A 220 -11.46 2.18 -14.21
N LYS A 221 -10.58 1.41 -13.58
CA LYS A 221 -10.37 -0.02 -13.88
C LYS A 221 -11.21 -0.97 -13.03
N SER A 222 -11.86 -0.48 -11.98
CA SER A 222 -12.66 -1.29 -11.05
C SER A 222 -14.09 -1.49 -11.53
N ASP A 223 -14.69 -2.62 -11.13
CA ASP A 223 -16.13 -2.83 -11.22
C ASP A 223 -16.89 -1.96 -10.22
N GLU A 224 -18.19 -1.86 -10.39
CA GLU A 224 -19.04 -1.01 -9.54
C GLU A 224 -19.04 -1.44 -8.07
N LYS A 225 -18.91 -2.73 -7.79
CA LYS A 225 -18.84 -3.26 -6.42
C LYS A 225 -17.55 -2.79 -5.72
N THR A 226 -16.43 -2.83 -6.43
CA THR A 226 -15.15 -2.35 -5.92
C THR A 226 -15.16 -0.83 -5.74
N LYS A 227 -15.71 -0.09 -6.69
CA LYS A 227 -15.89 1.38 -6.56
C LYS A 227 -16.72 1.75 -5.34
N GLN A 228 -17.86 1.06 -5.14
CA GLN A 228 -18.71 1.29 -3.97
C GLN A 228 -17.95 0.97 -2.68
N TRP A 229 -17.24 -0.16 -2.62
CA TRP A 229 -16.42 -0.52 -1.47
C TRP A 229 -15.35 0.55 -1.15
N ILE A 230 -14.65 1.10 -2.15
CA ILE A 230 -13.68 2.18 -1.97
C ILE A 230 -14.37 3.43 -1.40
N THR A 231 -15.51 3.81 -1.99
CA THR A 231 -16.27 4.99 -1.57
C THR A 231 -16.76 4.86 -0.14
N ASP A 232 -17.33 3.71 0.24
CA ASP A 232 -17.79 3.42 1.58
C ASP A 232 -16.64 3.43 2.59
N THR A 233 -15.51 2.82 2.21
CA THR A 233 -14.29 2.79 3.02
C THR A 233 -13.78 4.21 3.30
N LEU A 234 -13.64 5.04 2.30
CA LEU A 234 -13.20 6.44 2.46
C LEU A 234 -14.22 7.25 3.28
N SER A 235 -15.51 7.03 3.04
CA SER A 235 -16.60 7.72 3.74
C SER A 235 -16.72 7.32 5.21
N SER A 236 -16.16 6.19 5.62
CA SER A 236 -16.12 5.74 7.02
C SER A 236 -15.24 6.61 7.91
N PHE A 237 -14.22 7.25 7.34
CA PHE A 237 -13.39 8.22 8.07
C PHE A 237 -14.16 9.51 8.31
N LYS A 238 -14.65 9.68 9.53
CA LYS A 238 -15.36 10.88 9.98
C LYS A 238 -14.39 11.88 10.58
N GLU A 239 -14.87 13.09 10.85
CA GLU A 239 -14.14 14.10 11.61
C GLU A 239 -13.59 13.50 12.92
N ASN A 240 -12.37 13.87 13.28
CA ASN A 240 -11.65 13.41 14.46
C ASN A 240 -11.41 11.87 14.52
N THR A 241 -11.50 11.14 13.39
CA THR A 241 -11.23 9.70 13.40
C THR A 241 -9.78 9.40 13.74
N ILE A 242 -8.84 10.12 13.14
CA ILE A 242 -7.40 9.90 13.36
C ILE A 242 -6.97 10.34 14.75
N GLU A 243 -7.53 11.42 15.27
CA GLU A 243 -7.29 11.93 16.62
C GLU A 243 -7.69 10.89 17.68
N LYS A 244 -8.86 10.28 17.54
CA LYS A 244 -9.33 9.21 18.42
C LYS A 244 -8.44 7.96 18.36
N MET A 245 -7.90 7.63 17.19
CA MET A 245 -6.94 6.52 17.04
C MET A 245 -5.62 6.83 17.77
N ILE A 246 -5.12 8.05 17.64
CA ILE A 246 -3.91 8.49 18.36
C ILE A 246 -4.14 8.45 19.86
N GLU A 247 -5.25 9.00 20.35
CA GLU A 247 -5.62 8.98 21.78
C GLU A 247 -5.70 7.54 22.31
N LYS A 248 -6.33 6.63 21.56
CA LYS A 248 -6.40 5.22 21.92
C LYS A 248 -5.03 4.59 22.06
N ILE A 249 -4.09 4.90 21.15
CA ILE A 249 -2.70 4.39 21.19
C ILE A 249 -1.98 4.96 22.42
N GLU A 250 -2.09 6.27 22.64
CA GLU A 250 -1.47 6.93 23.80
C GLU A 250 -1.94 6.33 25.12
N ASN A 251 -3.25 6.14 25.26
CA ASN A 251 -3.84 5.54 26.45
C ASN A 251 -3.45 4.05 26.63
N LYS A 252 -3.45 3.28 25.54
CA LYS A 252 -3.11 1.85 25.60
C LYS A 252 -1.66 1.60 26.01
N PHE A 253 -0.74 2.41 25.51
CA PHE A 253 0.69 2.21 25.72
C PHE A 253 1.32 3.19 26.75
N GLN A 254 0.51 4.03 27.36
CA GLN A 254 0.98 5.05 28.32
C GLN A 254 2.14 5.89 27.76
N ILE A 255 1.98 6.31 26.50
CA ILE A 255 2.92 7.17 25.78
C ILE A 255 2.24 8.47 25.38
N LYS A 256 3.04 9.49 25.11
CA LYS A 256 2.56 10.75 24.54
C LYS A 256 3.30 11.03 23.25
N MET A 257 2.54 11.35 22.21
CA MET A 257 3.09 11.85 20.96
C MET A 257 3.57 13.29 21.16
N LYS A 258 4.70 13.64 20.56
CA LYS A 258 5.11 15.03 20.52
C LYS A 258 4.06 15.88 19.80
N GLN A 259 3.76 17.05 20.31
CA GLN A 259 2.69 17.91 19.81
C GLN A 259 2.85 18.24 18.31
N GLU A 260 4.08 18.52 17.87
CA GLU A 260 4.36 18.84 16.48
C GLU A 260 4.10 17.62 15.57
N LEU A 261 4.46 16.43 16.02
CA LEU A 261 4.19 15.19 15.29
C LEU A 261 2.69 14.88 15.23
N TYR A 262 1.96 15.14 16.32
CA TYR A 262 0.51 15.00 16.35
C TYR A 262 -0.15 15.90 15.30
N TYR A 263 0.14 17.19 15.28
CA TYR A 263 -0.42 18.12 14.30
C TYR A 263 -0.06 17.74 12.87
N TYR A 264 1.21 17.35 12.65
CA TYR A 264 1.65 16.88 11.34
C TYR A 264 0.82 15.69 10.82
N ILE A 265 0.66 14.66 11.65
CA ILE A 265 -0.07 13.45 11.25
C ILE A 265 -1.55 13.76 10.98
N VAL A 266 -2.18 14.52 11.89
CA VAL A 266 -3.60 14.89 11.76
C VAL A 266 -3.84 15.67 10.47
N GLU A 267 -3.05 16.70 10.20
CA GLU A 267 -3.19 17.53 9.00
C GLU A 267 -2.98 16.72 7.71
N ILE A 268 -1.89 15.94 7.64
CA ILE A 268 -1.59 15.13 6.46
C ILE A 268 -2.67 14.08 6.22
N PHE A 269 -3.10 13.39 7.26
CA PHE A 269 -4.12 12.37 7.13
C PHE A 269 -5.46 12.96 6.68
N ASN A 270 -5.93 14.01 7.32
CA ASN A 270 -7.20 14.63 6.98
C ASN A 270 -7.20 15.18 5.55
N LEU A 271 -6.13 15.87 5.15
CA LEU A 271 -5.98 16.35 3.78
C LEU A 271 -5.97 15.20 2.76
N ASN A 272 -5.26 14.12 3.06
CA ASN A 272 -5.22 12.95 2.18
C ASN A 272 -6.61 12.32 2.04
N ILE A 273 -7.32 12.09 3.15
CA ILE A 273 -8.68 11.53 3.13
C ILE A 273 -9.66 12.46 2.39
N GLU A 274 -9.59 13.76 2.58
CA GLU A 274 -10.42 14.71 1.84
C GLU A 274 -10.15 14.65 0.33
N THR A 275 -8.87 14.58 -0.06
CA THR A 275 -8.46 14.43 -1.45
C THR A 275 -9.01 13.14 -2.07
N LEU A 276 -8.83 12.01 -1.37
CA LEU A 276 -9.31 10.71 -1.84
C LEU A 276 -10.85 10.66 -1.93
N LYS A 277 -11.56 11.23 -0.95
CA LYS A 277 -13.03 11.37 -0.98
C LYS A 277 -13.50 12.25 -2.15
N GLY A 278 -12.81 13.35 -2.40
CA GLY A 278 -13.10 14.24 -3.52
C GLY A 278 -13.06 13.51 -4.86
N ILE A 279 -12.04 12.67 -5.07
CA ILE A 279 -11.92 11.83 -6.26
C ILE A 279 -13.06 10.81 -6.31
N ALA A 280 -13.30 10.04 -5.24
CA ALA A 280 -14.36 9.04 -5.20
C ALA A 280 -15.75 9.62 -5.50
N ASN A 281 -16.08 10.78 -4.92
CA ASN A 281 -17.36 11.44 -5.08
C ASN A 281 -17.56 12.07 -6.48
N SER A 282 -16.51 12.54 -7.14
CA SER A 282 -16.60 13.10 -8.50
C SER A 282 -16.98 12.03 -9.52
N TYR A 283 -16.44 10.83 -9.35
CA TYR A 283 -16.74 9.70 -10.24
C TYR A 283 -18.09 9.05 -9.98
N GLY A 284 -18.56 9.00 -8.74
CA GLY A 284 -19.92 8.53 -8.43
C GLY A 284 -21.03 9.39 -9.05
N LYS A 285 -20.74 10.66 -9.39
CA LYS A 285 -21.70 11.57 -10.05
C LYS A 285 -21.67 11.48 -11.57
N GLU A 286 -20.56 11.11 -12.19
CA GLU A 286 -20.46 10.95 -13.65
C GLU A 286 -21.06 9.62 -14.12
N SER A 287 -20.97 8.55 -13.34
CA SER A 287 -21.62 7.28 -13.64
C SER A 287 -23.14 7.34 -13.62
N SER A 288 -23.73 8.31 -12.92
CA SER A 288 -25.18 8.54 -12.92
C SER A 288 -25.71 9.34 -14.14
N LYS A 289 -24.82 9.86 -14.99
CA LYS A 289 -25.19 10.67 -16.16
C LYS A 289 -24.91 10.04 -17.52
N ASN A 290 -24.14 8.97 -17.57
CA ASN A 290 -23.82 8.27 -18.82
C ASN A 290 -24.19 6.80 -18.71
N GLU A 291 -25.30 6.40 -19.33
CA GLU A 291 -25.51 5.01 -19.74
C GLU A 291 -24.42 4.65 -20.76
N VAL A 292 -23.36 3.98 -20.29
CA VAL A 292 -22.26 3.51 -21.13
C VAL A 292 -22.70 2.23 -21.85
N PRO A 293 -22.42 2.07 -23.15
CA PRO A 293 -22.76 0.89 -23.92
C PRO A 293 -22.13 -0.37 -23.32
N LYS A 294 -22.95 -1.39 -23.15
CA LYS A 294 -22.56 -2.75 -22.75
C LYS A 294 -21.59 -3.31 -23.78
N ASN A 295 -20.28 -3.28 -23.54
CA ASN A 295 -19.30 -4.21 -24.15
C ASN A 295 -17.90 -3.93 -23.64
N ILE A 296 -17.62 -4.24 -22.36
CA ILE A 296 -16.25 -4.56 -21.91
C ILE A 296 -16.37 -5.79 -21.01
N ARG A 297 -15.81 -6.89 -21.47
CA ARG A 297 -15.74 -8.15 -20.73
C ARG A 297 -14.84 -7.97 -19.50
N THR A 298 -15.38 -8.39 -18.38
CA THR A 298 -14.80 -8.59 -17.05
C THR A 298 -13.38 -9.18 -17.12
N ILE A 299 -12.44 -8.51 -16.44
CA ILE A 299 -11.19 -9.10 -15.97
C ILE A 299 -11.43 -9.67 -14.57
#